data_ba63f0f9b8a0dd1856e76912998c18b9
#
_entry.id   ba63f0f9b8a0dd1856e76912998c18b9
#
_cell.length_a   1.000
_cell.length_b   1.000
_cell.length_c   1.000
_cell.angle_alpha   90.00
_cell.angle_beta   90.00
_cell.angle_gamma   90.00
#
_symmetry.space_group_name_H-M   'P 1'
#
loop_
_entity.id
_entity.type
_entity.pdbx_description
1 polymer ?
#
loop_
_entity_poly.entity_id
_entity_poly.type
_entity_poly.pdbx_seq_one_letter_code
_entity_poly.pdbx_strand_id
1 'polypeptide(L)'
;MILKKEHELVKKSVSDFCQRELYDTDLAEKMDREGLDMPQEFIDKLARYKFSCPIVPKEYGGAGADYVSYALIMEEISRADASCGTYVTAGASLVALPLINFGTEEQKQKYLKPLAEGKLVGAFGLTEPGAGSDAGATQYLKATTIY
;
A
#
# COMPACT_ATOMS: atom_id res chain seq x y z
N MET A 1 15.97 -12.71 13.26
CA MET A 1 16.45 -11.47 12.58
C MET A 1 16.58 -10.39 13.66
N ILE A 2 17.73 -9.71 13.73
CA ILE A 2 17.92 -8.60 14.68
C ILE A 2 17.49 -7.33 13.94
N LEU A 3 16.48 -6.64 14.46
CA LEU A 3 16.02 -5.36 13.92
C LEU A 3 17.06 -4.28 14.22
N LYS A 4 17.29 -3.39 13.25
CA LYS A 4 18.07 -2.18 13.48
C LYS A 4 17.23 -1.14 14.23
N LYS A 5 17.88 -0.19 14.87
CA LYS A 5 17.19 0.91 15.58
C LYS A 5 16.18 1.66 14.69
N GLU A 6 16.51 1.86 13.42
CA GLU A 6 15.60 2.47 12.43
C GLU A 6 14.33 1.66 12.21
N HIS A 7 14.43 0.32 12.14
CA HIS A 7 13.28 -0.58 12.01
C HIS A 7 12.37 -0.53 13.24
N GLU A 8 12.96 -0.48 14.46
CA GLU A 8 12.20 -0.34 15.70
C GLU A 8 11.44 1.00 15.76
N LEU A 9 12.06 2.08 15.25
CA LEU A 9 11.41 3.39 15.15
C LEU A 9 10.25 3.36 14.15
N VAL A 10 10.43 2.73 12.98
CA VAL A 10 9.35 2.54 12.00
C VAL A 10 8.21 1.77 12.64
N LYS A 11 8.49 0.61 13.24
CA LYS A 11 7.47 -0.22 13.90
C LYS A 11 6.68 0.58 14.94
N LYS A 12 7.39 1.31 15.81
CA LYS A 12 6.75 2.17 16.82
C LYS A 12 5.87 3.24 16.19
N SER A 13 6.37 3.93 15.15
CA SER A 13 5.61 4.99 14.47
C SER A 13 4.32 4.49 13.85
N VAL A 14 4.35 3.30 13.24
CA VAL A 14 3.17 2.68 12.65
C VAL A 14 2.19 2.21 13.73
N SER A 15 2.70 1.60 14.81
CA SER A 15 1.87 1.18 15.95
C SER A 15 1.15 2.38 16.58
N ASP A 16 1.86 3.49 16.81
CA ASP A 16 1.29 4.73 17.34
C ASP A 16 0.23 5.33 16.37
N PHE A 17 0.46 5.21 15.07
CA PHE A 17 -0.50 5.61 14.04
C PHE A 17 -1.77 4.75 14.10
N CYS A 18 -1.63 3.42 14.11
CA CYS A 18 -2.77 2.50 14.17
C CYS A 18 -3.60 2.71 15.44
N GLN A 19 -2.94 2.97 16.58
CA GLN A 19 -3.65 3.27 17.82
C GLN A 19 -4.58 4.47 17.64
N ARG A 20 -4.07 5.58 17.14
CA ARG A 20 -4.84 6.83 17.00
C ARG A 20 -5.91 6.77 15.90
N GLU A 21 -5.60 6.13 14.78
CA GLU A 21 -6.41 6.27 13.56
C GLU A 21 -7.37 5.09 13.34
N LEU A 22 -7.10 3.94 13.93
CA LEU A 22 -7.93 2.73 13.78
C LEU A 22 -8.58 2.31 15.10
N TYR A 23 -7.79 2.13 16.18
CA TYR A 23 -8.34 1.65 17.45
C TYR A 23 -9.14 2.71 18.20
N ASP A 24 -8.62 3.94 18.31
CA ASP A 24 -9.27 5.02 19.08
C ASP A 24 -10.48 5.62 18.35
N THR A 25 -10.65 5.34 17.04
CA THR A 25 -11.72 5.92 16.21
C THR A 25 -12.83 4.94 15.85
N ASP A 26 -12.68 3.65 16.16
CA ASP A 26 -13.56 2.56 15.72
C ASP A 26 -13.76 2.53 14.19
N LEU A 27 -12.78 3.03 13.42
CA LEU A 27 -12.91 3.19 11.96
C LEU A 27 -13.12 1.85 11.27
N ALA A 28 -12.32 0.83 11.65
CA ALA A 28 -12.42 -0.50 11.07
C ALA A 28 -13.81 -1.11 11.30
N GLU A 29 -14.33 -1.00 12.53
CA GLU A 29 -15.68 -1.50 12.87
C GLU A 29 -16.79 -0.75 12.13
N LYS A 30 -16.63 0.56 11.93
CA LYS A 30 -17.58 1.35 11.13
C LYS A 30 -17.60 0.94 9.67
N MET A 31 -16.42 0.79 9.06
CA MET A 31 -16.31 0.34 7.65
C MET A 31 -16.99 -1.02 7.46
N ASP A 32 -16.74 -1.98 8.34
CA ASP A 32 -17.34 -3.32 8.27
C ASP A 32 -18.86 -3.29 8.47
N ARG A 33 -19.34 -2.65 9.54
CA ARG A 33 -20.77 -2.61 9.89
C ARG A 33 -21.63 -1.85 8.88
N GLU A 34 -21.09 -0.75 8.34
CA GLU A 34 -21.85 0.13 7.44
C GLU A 34 -21.55 -0.16 5.96
N GLY A 35 -20.67 -1.12 5.67
CA GLY A 35 -20.26 -1.46 4.31
C GLY A 35 -19.61 -0.27 3.58
N LEU A 36 -18.83 0.55 4.31
CA LEU A 36 -18.23 1.75 3.78
C LEU A 36 -16.87 1.45 3.14
N ASP A 37 -16.57 2.19 2.09
CA ASP A 37 -15.22 2.24 1.54
C ASP A 37 -14.27 2.95 2.52
N MET A 38 -12.97 2.70 2.35
CA MET A 38 -11.95 3.38 3.14
C MET A 38 -12.02 4.91 2.91
N PRO A 39 -12.20 5.71 3.97
CA PRO A 39 -12.36 7.15 3.85
C PRO A 39 -11.11 7.81 3.26
N GLN A 40 -11.29 8.78 2.37
CA GLN A 40 -10.19 9.54 1.76
C GLN A 40 -9.30 10.21 2.83
N GLU A 41 -9.90 10.71 3.91
CA GLU A 41 -9.14 11.28 5.03
C GLU A 41 -8.13 10.29 5.64
N PHE A 42 -8.50 9.00 5.76
CA PHE A 42 -7.59 7.98 6.25
C PHE A 42 -6.48 7.66 5.23
N ILE A 43 -6.83 7.61 3.93
CA ILE A 43 -5.85 7.46 2.83
C ILE A 43 -4.85 8.62 2.86
N ASP A 44 -5.32 9.85 3.03
CA ASP A 44 -4.47 11.05 3.13
C ASP A 44 -3.52 10.99 4.33
N LYS A 45 -3.99 10.45 5.45
CA LYS A 45 -3.15 10.22 6.65
C LYS A 45 -2.09 9.16 6.37
N LEU A 46 -2.45 8.01 5.76
CA LEU A 46 -1.48 6.98 5.35
C LEU A 46 -0.40 7.56 4.43
N ALA A 47 -0.80 8.37 3.44
CA ALA A 47 0.11 9.02 2.50
C ALA A 47 1.03 10.05 3.19
N ARG A 48 0.50 10.86 4.10
CA ARG A 48 1.25 11.85 4.87
C ARG A 48 2.35 11.20 5.72
N TYR A 49 2.05 10.07 6.34
CA TYR A 49 3.02 9.28 7.11
C TYR A 49 3.90 8.39 6.23
N LYS A 50 3.70 8.38 4.91
CA LYS A 50 4.41 7.54 3.94
C LYS A 50 4.18 6.04 4.15
N PHE A 51 3.04 5.66 4.69
CA PHE A 51 2.66 4.27 4.93
C PHE A 51 1.86 3.65 3.77
N SER A 52 1.24 4.47 2.91
CA SER A 52 0.46 3.98 1.76
C SER A 52 1.32 3.21 0.73
N CYS A 53 2.47 3.78 0.37
CA CYS A 53 3.41 3.19 -0.58
C CYS A 53 4.85 3.39 -0.11
N PRO A 54 5.27 2.74 0.99
CA PRO A 54 6.53 3.04 1.66
C PRO A 54 7.78 2.75 0.83
N ILE A 55 7.70 1.78 -0.11
CA ILE A 55 8.82 1.40 -0.99
C ILE A 55 9.06 2.37 -2.15
N VAL A 56 8.10 3.25 -2.46
CA VAL A 56 8.26 4.24 -3.53
C VAL A 56 9.46 5.14 -3.21
N PRO A 57 10.38 5.34 -4.17
CA PRO A 57 11.54 6.20 -3.98
C PRO A 57 11.17 7.64 -3.61
N LYS A 58 12.07 8.32 -2.88
CA LYS A 58 11.84 9.68 -2.38
C LYS A 58 11.60 10.69 -3.49
N GLU A 59 12.26 10.52 -4.65
CA GLU A 59 12.07 11.36 -5.84
C GLU A 59 10.65 11.33 -6.40
N TYR A 60 9.89 10.25 -6.12
CA TYR A 60 8.45 10.14 -6.47
C TYR A 60 7.54 10.33 -5.25
N GLY A 61 8.05 10.91 -4.18
CA GLY A 61 7.25 11.27 -3.00
C GLY A 61 7.04 10.17 -1.97
N GLY A 62 7.62 8.98 -2.15
CA GLY A 62 7.57 7.89 -1.17
C GLY A 62 8.58 8.05 -0.02
N ALA A 63 8.71 7.01 0.81
CA ALA A 63 9.72 6.95 1.87
C ALA A 63 11.06 6.39 1.38
N GLY A 64 11.09 5.61 0.30
CA GLY A 64 12.24 4.81 -0.12
C GLY A 64 12.60 3.77 0.95
N ALA A 65 11.59 3.22 1.63
CA ALA A 65 11.77 2.27 2.71
C ALA A 65 12.33 0.94 2.19
N ASP A 66 13.15 0.28 2.99
CA ASP A 66 13.59 -1.08 2.72
C ASP A 66 12.45 -2.09 2.98
N TYR A 67 12.63 -3.33 2.50
CA TYR A 67 11.60 -4.37 2.63
C TYR A 67 11.35 -4.80 4.08
N VAL A 68 12.31 -4.63 4.99
CA VAL A 68 12.11 -4.91 6.42
C VAL A 68 11.17 -3.88 7.01
N SER A 69 11.41 -2.60 6.75
CA SER A 69 10.52 -1.51 7.13
C SER A 69 9.12 -1.69 6.56
N TYR A 70 9.03 -2.06 5.26
CA TYR A 70 7.74 -2.36 4.62
C TYR A 70 7.00 -3.50 5.32
N ALA A 71 7.68 -4.60 5.62
CA ALA A 71 7.06 -5.73 6.33
C ALA A 71 6.55 -5.35 7.73
N LEU A 72 7.29 -4.50 8.45
CA LEU A 72 6.86 -3.99 9.76
C LEU A 72 5.64 -3.06 9.65
N ILE A 73 5.58 -2.21 8.62
CA ILE A 73 4.40 -1.39 8.32
C ILE A 73 3.20 -2.29 8.06
N MET A 74 3.37 -3.31 7.23
CA MET A 74 2.32 -4.28 6.90
C MET A 74 1.83 -5.05 8.13
N GLU A 75 2.77 -5.52 8.98
CA GLU A 75 2.45 -6.24 10.21
C GLU A 75 1.55 -5.40 11.13
N GLU A 76 1.92 -4.16 11.40
CA GLU A 76 1.19 -3.31 12.34
C GLU A 76 -0.17 -2.86 11.78
N ILE A 77 -0.24 -2.44 10.50
CA ILE A 77 -1.50 -2.03 9.88
C ILE A 77 -2.46 -3.22 9.75
N SER A 78 -1.99 -4.38 9.26
CA SER A 78 -2.85 -5.55 9.09
C SER A 78 -3.31 -6.15 10.42
N ARG A 79 -2.53 -5.99 11.49
CA ARG A 79 -2.94 -6.37 12.84
C ARG A 79 -4.08 -5.50 13.37
N ALA A 80 -4.09 -4.23 13.02
CA ALA A 80 -5.17 -3.31 13.38
C ALA A 80 -6.41 -3.51 12.51
N ASP A 81 -6.22 -3.63 11.19
CA ASP A 81 -7.28 -3.92 10.22
C ASP A 81 -6.71 -4.54 8.94
N ALA A 82 -7.23 -5.73 8.58
CA ALA A 82 -6.73 -6.48 7.42
C ALA A 82 -7.07 -5.80 6.08
N SER A 83 -8.19 -5.07 6.00
CA SER A 83 -8.60 -4.35 4.79
C SER A 83 -7.65 -3.18 4.51
N CYS A 84 -7.27 -2.45 5.57
CA CYS A 84 -6.24 -1.41 5.49
C CYS A 84 -4.88 -1.98 5.05
N GLY A 85 -4.51 -3.16 5.57
CA GLY A 85 -3.30 -3.88 5.12
C GLY A 85 -3.37 -4.25 3.64
N THR A 86 -4.52 -4.75 3.17
CA THR A 86 -4.75 -5.08 1.77
C THR A 86 -4.60 -3.85 0.86
N TYR A 87 -5.15 -2.70 1.27
CA TYR A 87 -4.98 -1.44 0.55
C TYR A 87 -3.49 -1.08 0.37
N VAL A 88 -2.71 -1.11 1.44
CA VAL A 88 -1.27 -0.80 1.39
C VAL A 88 -0.52 -1.82 0.52
N THR A 89 -0.84 -3.11 0.65
CA THR A 89 -0.19 -4.16 -0.17
C THR A 89 -0.50 -3.97 -1.66
N ALA A 90 -1.75 -3.74 -2.01
CA ALA A 90 -2.15 -3.54 -3.42
C ALA A 90 -1.41 -2.34 -4.03
N GLY A 91 -1.40 -1.20 -3.36
CA GLY A 91 -0.69 -0.01 -3.82
C GLY A 91 0.83 -0.20 -3.91
N ALA A 92 1.45 -0.73 -2.87
CA ALA A 92 2.90 -0.84 -2.81
C ALA A 92 3.46 -2.01 -3.64
N SER A 93 2.97 -3.24 -3.41
CA SER A 93 3.57 -4.43 -4.02
C SER A 93 3.06 -4.71 -5.43
N LEU A 94 1.75 -4.53 -5.66
CA LEU A 94 1.13 -4.94 -6.91
C LEU A 94 1.11 -3.83 -7.97
N VAL A 95 1.17 -2.56 -7.56
CA VAL A 95 1.16 -1.43 -8.49
C VAL A 95 2.48 -0.67 -8.50
N ALA A 96 2.95 -0.17 -7.34
CA ALA A 96 4.17 0.64 -7.32
C ALA A 96 5.42 -0.16 -7.69
N LEU A 97 5.58 -1.38 -7.18
CA LEU A 97 6.78 -2.18 -7.43
C LEU A 97 6.98 -2.53 -8.93
N PRO A 98 5.97 -2.97 -9.69
CA PRO A 98 6.11 -3.13 -11.14
C PRO A 98 6.45 -1.82 -11.86
N LEU A 99 5.85 -0.70 -11.48
CA LEU A 99 6.16 0.60 -12.07
C LEU A 99 7.60 1.02 -11.77
N ILE A 100 8.09 0.81 -10.55
CA ILE A 100 9.48 1.10 -10.16
C ILE A 100 10.46 0.31 -11.03
N ASN A 101 10.19 -0.98 -11.24
CA ASN A 101 11.13 -1.88 -11.90
C ASN A 101 11.05 -1.83 -13.43
N PHE A 102 9.87 -1.61 -13.99
CA PHE A 102 9.60 -1.79 -15.42
C PHE A 102 8.98 -0.58 -16.10
N GLY A 103 8.51 0.41 -15.33
CA GLY A 103 7.90 1.63 -15.87
C GLY A 103 8.92 2.54 -16.54
N THR A 104 8.50 3.24 -17.60
CA THR A 104 9.27 4.37 -18.15
C THR A 104 9.30 5.52 -17.15
N GLU A 105 10.23 6.47 -17.32
CA GLU A 105 10.29 7.65 -16.44
C GLU A 105 8.98 8.45 -16.47
N GLU A 106 8.38 8.59 -17.67
CA GLU A 106 7.09 9.24 -17.83
C GLU A 106 5.99 8.53 -17.03
N GLN A 107 5.93 7.20 -17.08
CA GLN A 107 4.97 6.40 -16.31
C GLN A 107 5.20 6.54 -14.81
N LYS A 108 6.45 6.54 -14.36
CA LYS A 108 6.81 6.73 -12.95
C LYS A 108 6.34 8.09 -12.44
N GLN A 109 6.65 9.16 -13.17
CA GLN A 109 6.20 10.51 -12.81
C GLN A 109 4.67 10.63 -12.80
N LYS A 110 4.01 10.03 -13.79
CA LYS A 110 2.56 10.10 -13.93
C LYS A 110 1.82 9.34 -12.86
N TYR A 111 2.34 8.20 -12.38
CA TYR A 111 1.58 7.27 -11.53
C TYR A 111 2.17 7.10 -10.13
N LEU A 112 3.50 6.98 -9.95
CA LEU A 112 4.08 6.74 -8.62
C LEU A 112 3.88 7.91 -7.68
N LYS A 113 4.06 9.13 -8.18
CA LYS A 113 3.94 10.32 -7.35
C LYS A 113 2.50 10.50 -6.80
N PRO A 114 1.45 10.55 -7.62
CA PRO A 114 0.09 10.67 -7.10
C PRO A 114 -0.35 9.44 -6.28
N LEU A 115 0.16 8.24 -6.56
CA LEU A 115 -0.08 7.04 -5.74
C LEU A 115 0.53 7.19 -4.34
N ALA A 116 1.78 7.64 -4.24
CA ALA A 116 2.46 7.88 -2.96
C ALA A 116 1.84 9.04 -2.16
N GLU A 117 1.20 9.98 -2.84
CA GLU A 117 0.47 11.11 -2.24
C GLU A 117 -0.99 10.77 -1.85
N GLY A 118 -1.46 9.53 -2.10
CA GLY A 118 -2.84 9.11 -1.80
C GLY A 118 -3.90 9.68 -2.74
N LYS A 119 -3.49 10.29 -3.84
CA LYS A 119 -4.37 10.88 -4.86
C LYS A 119 -4.90 9.88 -5.89
N LEU A 120 -4.25 8.72 -5.97
CA LEU A 120 -4.65 7.59 -6.78
C LEU A 120 -4.69 6.34 -5.92
N VAL A 121 -5.66 5.49 -6.16
CA VAL A 121 -5.74 4.14 -5.62
C VAL A 121 -5.32 3.17 -6.71
N GLY A 122 -4.35 2.32 -6.39
CA GLY A 122 -3.85 1.32 -7.31
C GLY A 122 -4.57 -0.01 -7.14
N ALA A 123 -4.93 -0.66 -8.25
CA ALA A 123 -5.50 -1.99 -8.27
C ALA A 123 -4.75 -2.89 -9.26
N PHE A 124 -4.77 -4.20 -9.01
CA PHE A 124 -4.10 -5.20 -9.83
C PHE A 124 -5.09 -6.26 -10.28
N GLY A 125 -5.36 -6.32 -11.58
CA GLY A 125 -6.19 -7.34 -12.21
C GLY A 125 -5.30 -8.41 -12.83
N LEU A 126 -5.22 -9.62 -12.24
CA LEU A 126 -4.38 -10.72 -12.68
C LEU A 126 -5.18 -11.86 -13.29
N THR A 127 -6.26 -12.28 -12.63
CA THR A 127 -7.05 -13.46 -13.00
C THR A 127 -7.75 -13.27 -14.34
N GLU A 128 -7.61 -14.24 -15.22
CA GLU A 128 -8.29 -14.33 -16.52
C GLU A 128 -9.25 -15.53 -16.51
N PRO A 129 -10.26 -15.58 -17.42
CA PRO A 129 -11.18 -16.73 -17.49
C PRO A 129 -10.48 -18.09 -17.64
N GLY A 130 -9.31 -18.12 -18.30
CA GLY A 130 -8.52 -19.34 -18.52
C GLY A 130 -7.32 -19.50 -17.56
N ALA A 131 -7.04 -18.55 -16.69
CA ALA A 131 -5.84 -18.52 -15.85
C ALA A 131 -6.13 -17.90 -14.47
N GLY A 132 -6.41 -18.76 -13.48
CA GLY A 132 -6.58 -18.40 -12.09
C GLY A 132 -5.33 -18.74 -11.27
N SER A 133 -5.34 -19.92 -10.64
CA SER A 133 -4.21 -20.39 -9.81
C SER A 133 -2.93 -20.57 -10.61
N ASP A 134 -3.02 -20.92 -11.88
CA ASP A 134 -1.91 -20.90 -12.82
C ASP A 134 -1.79 -19.52 -13.49
N ALA A 135 -1.25 -18.56 -12.76
CA ALA A 135 -1.01 -17.21 -13.26
C ALA A 135 0.01 -17.18 -14.43
N GLY A 136 0.84 -18.22 -14.57
CA GLY A 136 1.77 -18.35 -15.70
C GLY A 136 1.11 -18.64 -17.03
N ALA A 137 -0.14 -19.12 -17.02
CA ALA A 137 -0.92 -19.41 -18.21
C ALA A 137 -1.70 -18.19 -18.74
N THR A 138 -1.51 -17.00 -18.21
CA THR A 138 -2.17 -15.77 -18.70
C THR A 138 -1.82 -15.48 -20.14
N GLN A 139 -2.85 -15.21 -20.96
CA GLN A 139 -2.72 -14.95 -22.40
C GLN A 139 -2.84 -13.45 -22.74
N TYR A 140 -3.42 -12.65 -21.83
CA TYR A 140 -3.70 -11.24 -22.02
C TYR A 140 -2.91 -10.42 -21.03
N LEU A 141 -1.77 -9.85 -21.44
CA LEU A 141 -0.91 -8.98 -20.64
C LEU A 141 -1.53 -7.59 -20.41
N LYS A 142 -2.64 -7.51 -19.68
CA LYS A 142 -3.25 -6.23 -19.29
C LYS A 142 -3.61 -6.24 -17.81
N ALA A 143 -2.62 -6.40 -16.97
CA ALA A 143 -2.84 -6.68 -15.57
C ALA A 143 -2.90 -5.46 -14.64
N THR A 144 -2.72 -4.24 -15.11
CA THR A 144 -2.71 -3.08 -14.20
C THR A 144 -3.66 -2.00 -14.69
N THR A 145 -4.72 -1.76 -13.94
CA THR A 145 -5.59 -0.60 -14.12
C THR A 145 -5.37 0.34 -12.94
N ILE A 146 -5.08 1.60 -13.22
CA ILE A 146 -4.95 2.67 -12.22
C ILE A 146 -6.18 3.56 -12.40
N TYR A 147 -6.98 3.67 -11.35
CA TYR A 147 -8.16 4.52 -11.26
C TYR A 147 -7.87 5.78 -10.45
#